data_4d623d5dbdd1357b771e0c8c5ea79586
#
_entry.id   4d623d5dbdd1357b771e0c8c5ea79586
#
_cell.length_a   1.000
_cell.length_b   1.000
_cell.length_c   1.000
_cell.angle_alpha   90.00
_cell.angle_beta   90.00
_cell.angle_gamma   90.00
#
_symmetry.space_group_name_H-M   'P 1'
#
loop_
_entity.id
_entity.type
_entity.pdbx_description
1 polymer ?
#
loop_
_entity_poly.entity_id
_entity_poly.type
_entity_poly.pdbx_seq_one_letter_code
_entity_poly.pdbx_strand_id
1 'polypeptide(L)'
;LLFSFMNSRLIRKLHRWFGLAFSLSVLIASGSGVLHNVMTRTQAPPPQAKPSGGGMDVNAIKVSVAEAVSKLTEDKPEVQAVNLRGIDGQPWYQIYTKTSRVPQYVSAVDGHVDPAMDAAYAGEIATNFLAGTAVKKTDYLTAFNSEYINIFRILPVYRFDAGDALDTRVYVSTTTGSVTRHTDKQRQFEATVFTNFHKLGFIPNKDTRDLVLTVVTFGVFLVACLGIALFFATRPKKR
;
A
#
# COMPACT_ATOMS: atom_id res chain seq x y z
N LEU A 1 1.57 21.15 -40.18
CA LEU A 1 2.13 20.84 -41.52
C LEU A 1 1.89 19.39 -41.96
N LEU A 2 2.07 18.36 -41.08
CA LEU A 2 1.88 16.93 -41.46
C LEU A 2 0.47 16.54 -41.90
N PHE A 3 -0.58 17.21 -41.41
CA PHE A 3 -1.97 16.89 -41.70
C PHE A 3 -2.54 17.61 -42.96
N SER A 4 -1.79 18.53 -43.53
CA SER A 4 -2.24 19.30 -44.71
C SER A 4 -2.33 18.45 -45.99
N PHE A 5 -1.67 17.30 -46.02
CA PHE A 5 -1.61 16.39 -47.21
C PHE A 5 -2.57 15.20 -47.11
N MET A 6 -3.21 14.96 -45.96
CA MET A 6 -4.12 13.83 -45.81
C MET A 6 -5.55 14.20 -46.29
N ASN A 7 -6.11 13.39 -47.20
CA ASN A 7 -7.49 13.53 -47.64
C ASN A 7 -8.45 13.31 -46.43
N SER A 8 -9.38 14.23 -46.20
CA SER A 8 -10.37 14.19 -45.13
C SER A 8 -11.17 12.87 -45.08
N ARG A 9 -11.40 12.24 -46.25
CA ARG A 9 -12.05 10.91 -46.32
C ARG A 9 -11.18 9.80 -45.69
N LEU A 10 -9.86 9.85 -45.88
CA LEU A 10 -8.93 8.90 -45.31
C LEU A 10 -8.85 9.07 -43.79
N ILE A 11 -8.71 10.32 -43.32
CA ILE A 11 -8.70 10.64 -41.88
C ILE A 11 -9.97 10.11 -41.21
N ARG A 12 -11.13 10.33 -41.79
CA ARG A 12 -12.43 9.84 -41.29
C ARG A 12 -12.50 8.33 -41.24
N LYS A 13 -12.00 7.64 -42.28
CA LYS A 13 -11.94 6.17 -42.31
C LYS A 13 -11.03 5.62 -41.22
N LEU A 14 -9.81 6.16 -41.08
CA LEU A 14 -8.87 5.76 -40.06
C LEU A 14 -9.42 6.03 -38.65
N HIS A 15 -9.92 7.23 -38.37
CA HIS A 15 -10.49 7.56 -37.07
C HIS A 15 -11.65 6.63 -36.68
N ARG A 16 -12.53 6.27 -37.63
CA ARG A 16 -13.64 5.35 -37.38
C ARG A 16 -13.16 3.93 -37.01
N TRP A 17 -12.22 3.38 -37.77
CA TRP A 17 -11.76 2.01 -37.54
C TRP A 17 -10.85 1.90 -36.30
N PHE A 18 -9.92 2.82 -36.13
CA PHE A 18 -9.11 2.87 -34.91
C PHE A 18 -9.98 3.19 -33.68
N GLY A 19 -10.93 4.11 -33.82
CA GLY A 19 -11.89 4.42 -32.76
C GLY A 19 -12.68 3.18 -32.33
N LEU A 20 -13.18 2.38 -33.29
CA LEU A 20 -13.87 1.13 -32.97
C LEU A 20 -12.92 0.10 -32.31
N ALA A 21 -11.72 -0.07 -32.86
CA ALA A 21 -10.75 -1.04 -32.34
C ALA A 21 -10.33 -0.74 -30.88
N PHE A 22 -10.17 0.53 -30.52
CA PHE A 22 -9.74 0.94 -29.19
C PHE A 22 -10.88 1.41 -28.25
N SER A 23 -12.14 1.42 -28.74
CA SER A 23 -13.29 1.90 -27.95
C SER A 23 -13.49 1.10 -26.66
N LEU A 24 -13.33 -0.22 -26.72
CA LEU A 24 -13.49 -1.09 -25.55
C LEU A 24 -12.46 -0.77 -24.47
N SER A 25 -11.20 -0.56 -24.86
CA SER A 25 -10.14 -0.21 -23.90
C SER A 25 -10.36 1.15 -23.26
N VAL A 26 -10.89 2.14 -24.02
CA VAL A 26 -11.27 3.45 -23.46
C VAL A 26 -12.40 3.31 -22.45
N LEU A 27 -13.45 2.55 -22.77
CA LEU A 27 -14.59 2.32 -21.86
C LEU A 27 -14.15 1.63 -20.56
N ILE A 28 -13.34 0.58 -20.67
CA ILE A 28 -12.83 -0.17 -19.51
C ILE A 28 -11.92 0.72 -18.66
N ALA A 29 -10.97 1.42 -19.26
CA ALA A 29 -10.03 2.28 -18.52
C ALA A 29 -10.74 3.47 -17.85
N SER A 30 -11.66 4.16 -18.58
CA SER A 30 -12.41 5.28 -18.03
C SER A 30 -13.41 4.82 -16.96
N GLY A 31 -14.15 3.73 -17.18
CA GLY A 31 -15.08 3.18 -16.21
C GLY A 31 -14.40 2.75 -14.90
N SER A 32 -13.27 2.04 -14.99
CA SER A 32 -12.48 1.65 -13.82
C SER A 32 -11.85 2.87 -13.11
N GLY A 33 -11.44 3.88 -13.85
CA GLY A 33 -10.92 5.14 -13.28
C GLY A 33 -11.99 5.95 -12.55
N VAL A 34 -13.21 6.05 -13.10
CA VAL A 34 -14.35 6.68 -12.42
C VAL A 34 -14.70 5.93 -11.14
N LEU A 35 -14.80 4.60 -11.18
CA LEU A 35 -15.07 3.79 -10.00
C LEU A 35 -14.00 4.02 -8.92
N HIS A 36 -12.72 3.99 -9.29
CA HIS A 36 -11.60 4.28 -8.38
C HIS A 36 -11.77 5.65 -7.71
N ASN A 37 -12.00 6.71 -8.49
CA ASN A 37 -12.16 8.06 -7.96
C ASN A 37 -13.37 8.21 -7.04
N VAL A 38 -14.50 7.57 -7.35
CA VAL A 38 -15.70 7.61 -6.51
C VAL A 38 -15.46 6.87 -5.20
N MET A 39 -14.90 5.67 -5.26
CA MET A 39 -14.69 4.84 -4.06
C MET A 39 -13.59 5.40 -3.15
N THR A 40 -12.50 5.93 -3.70
CA THR A 40 -11.40 6.49 -2.88
C THR A 40 -11.80 7.75 -2.13
N ARG A 41 -12.77 8.53 -2.62
CA ARG A 41 -13.29 9.71 -1.90
C ARG A 41 -13.98 9.36 -0.57
N THR A 42 -14.53 8.16 -0.45
CA THR A 42 -15.23 7.70 0.75
C THR A 42 -14.33 6.88 1.68
N GLN A 43 -13.09 6.60 1.27
CA GLN A 43 -12.15 5.83 2.06
C GLN A 43 -11.44 6.71 3.09
N ALA A 44 -11.17 6.15 4.27
CA ALA A 44 -10.32 6.81 5.26
C ALA A 44 -8.91 7.06 4.66
N PRO A 45 -8.24 8.15 5.06
CA PRO A 45 -6.88 8.44 4.58
C PRO A 45 -5.91 7.30 4.92
N PRO A 46 -4.81 7.17 4.18
CA PRO A 46 -3.78 6.19 4.50
C PRO A 46 -3.21 6.42 5.91
N PRO A 47 -2.76 5.37 6.60
CA PRO A 47 -2.13 5.51 7.90
C PRO A 47 -0.92 6.43 7.85
N GLN A 48 -0.76 7.25 8.88
CA GLN A 48 0.43 8.08 9.00
C GLN A 48 1.61 7.24 9.48
N ALA A 49 2.78 7.44 8.88
CA ALA A 49 4.04 6.79 9.27
C ALA A 49 4.65 7.46 10.51
N LYS A 50 3.93 7.39 11.64
CA LYS A 50 4.42 7.84 12.96
C LYS A 50 4.21 6.74 13.98
N PRO A 51 5.06 6.63 15.01
CA PRO A 51 4.83 5.71 16.11
C PRO A 51 3.44 5.95 16.71
N SER A 52 2.65 4.89 16.83
CA SER A 52 1.25 4.95 17.31
C SER A 52 0.93 3.89 18.37
N GLY A 53 1.97 3.41 19.07
CA GLY A 53 1.83 2.62 20.29
C GLY A 53 1.28 3.43 21.45
N GLY A 54 1.13 2.80 22.60
CA GLY A 54 0.63 3.41 23.82
C GLY A 54 1.55 4.48 24.41
N GLY A 55 1.00 5.26 25.32
CA GLY A 55 1.79 6.11 26.19
C GLY A 55 2.66 5.29 27.15
N MET A 56 3.64 5.94 27.78
CA MET A 56 4.46 5.31 28.82
C MET A 56 4.76 6.32 29.94
N ASP A 57 4.93 5.82 31.14
CA ASP A 57 5.50 6.62 32.24
C ASP A 57 7.03 6.58 32.15
N VAL A 58 7.64 7.67 31.69
CA VAL A 58 9.11 7.78 31.59
C VAL A 58 9.80 7.78 32.96
N ASN A 59 9.09 8.12 34.06
CA ASN A 59 9.64 8.09 35.41
C ASN A 59 9.72 6.65 35.95
N ALA A 60 9.04 5.70 35.32
CA ALA A 60 9.14 4.27 35.68
C ALA A 60 10.42 3.61 35.16
N ILE A 61 11.21 4.30 34.33
CA ILE A 61 12.47 3.77 33.80
C ILE A 61 13.50 3.68 34.93
N LYS A 62 13.94 2.44 35.21
CA LYS A 62 14.95 2.11 36.25
C LYS A 62 16.15 1.41 35.68
N VAL A 63 15.97 0.70 34.57
CA VAL A 63 17.01 -0.10 33.91
C VAL A 63 17.67 0.77 32.85
N SER A 64 18.96 0.88 32.84
CA SER A 64 19.71 1.58 31.80
C SER A 64 19.75 0.76 30.50
N VAL A 65 20.01 1.43 29.37
CA VAL A 65 20.19 0.73 28.07
C VAL A 65 21.29 -0.31 28.12
N ALA A 66 22.41 -0.01 28.82
CA ALA A 66 23.53 -0.94 28.96
C ALA A 66 23.14 -2.20 29.73
N GLU A 67 22.38 -2.02 30.83
CA GLU A 67 21.84 -3.14 31.61
C GLU A 67 20.82 -3.95 30.78
N ALA A 68 19.93 -3.30 30.05
CA ALA A 68 18.97 -3.97 29.18
C ALA A 68 19.69 -4.84 28.11
N VAL A 69 20.72 -4.31 27.47
CA VAL A 69 21.52 -5.07 26.50
C VAL A 69 22.20 -6.26 27.15
N SER A 70 22.69 -6.14 28.40
CA SER A 70 23.33 -7.27 29.13
C SER A 70 22.36 -8.39 29.50
N LYS A 71 21.04 -8.17 29.44
CA LYS A 71 20.01 -9.18 29.69
C LYS A 71 19.71 -10.03 28.45
N LEU A 72 20.17 -9.64 27.27
CA LEU A 72 19.99 -10.44 26.07
C LEU A 72 20.72 -11.76 26.20
N THR A 73 20.12 -12.82 25.66
CA THR A 73 20.67 -14.19 25.75
C THR A 73 21.87 -14.41 24.83
N GLU A 74 22.12 -13.48 23.92
CA GLU A 74 23.23 -13.55 22.97
C GLU A 74 24.54 -13.13 23.65
N ASP A 75 25.60 -13.91 23.48
CA ASP A 75 26.91 -13.54 23.96
C ASP A 75 27.52 -12.43 23.12
N LYS A 76 27.69 -11.24 23.71
CA LYS A 76 28.17 -10.00 23.05
C LYS A 76 27.36 -9.59 21.83
N PRO A 77 26.07 -9.27 22.01
CA PRO A 77 25.21 -8.87 20.88
C PRO A 77 25.73 -7.60 20.20
N GLU A 78 25.90 -7.64 18.86
CA GLU A 78 26.18 -6.46 18.09
C GLU A 78 24.88 -5.67 17.92
N VAL A 79 24.64 -4.69 18.81
CA VAL A 79 23.42 -3.86 18.83
C VAL A 79 23.47 -2.87 17.69
N GLN A 80 22.43 -2.85 16.88
CA GLN A 80 22.27 -1.91 15.76
C GLN A 80 21.39 -0.72 16.13
N ALA A 81 20.33 -0.93 16.92
CA ALA A 81 19.44 0.12 17.35
C ALA A 81 18.73 -0.26 18.66
N VAL A 82 18.43 0.75 19.47
CA VAL A 82 17.58 0.63 20.66
C VAL A 82 16.51 1.71 20.59
N ASN A 83 15.26 1.30 20.60
CA ASN A 83 14.11 2.20 20.68
C ASN A 83 13.44 2.03 22.05
N LEU A 84 12.92 3.12 22.59
CA LEU A 84 12.02 3.09 23.76
C LEU A 84 10.57 3.08 23.23
N ARG A 85 9.78 2.11 23.70
CA ARG A 85 8.37 1.91 23.30
C ARG A 85 7.48 1.87 24.52
N GLY A 86 6.30 2.52 24.45
CA GLY A 86 5.23 2.32 25.41
C GLY A 86 4.39 1.13 24.97
N ILE A 87 4.29 0.12 25.82
CA ILE A 87 3.48 -1.08 25.59
C ILE A 87 2.70 -1.34 26.87
N ASP A 88 1.38 -1.34 26.77
CA ASP A 88 0.49 -1.49 27.93
C ASP A 88 0.81 -0.51 29.07
N GLY A 89 1.09 0.74 28.71
CA GLY A 89 1.44 1.82 29.64
C GLY A 89 2.85 1.72 30.25
N GLN A 90 3.62 0.69 29.95
CA GLN A 90 4.96 0.45 30.51
C GLN A 90 6.05 0.76 29.49
N PRO A 91 7.21 1.30 29.92
CA PRO A 91 8.36 1.54 29.05
C PRO A 91 9.11 0.24 28.76
N TRP A 92 9.36 -0.05 27.49
CA TRP A 92 10.11 -1.20 27.00
C TRP A 92 11.22 -0.76 26.06
N TYR A 93 12.39 -1.38 26.18
CA TYR A 93 13.46 -1.27 25.18
C TYR A 93 13.21 -2.29 24.06
N GLN A 94 13.08 -1.82 22.84
CA GLN A 94 13.06 -2.61 21.62
C GLN A 94 14.45 -2.60 21.02
N ILE A 95 15.16 -3.73 21.10
CA ILE A 95 16.59 -3.86 20.80
C ILE A 95 16.76 -4.66 19.51
N TYR A 96 17.42 -4.09 18.54
CA TYR A 96 17.80 -4.74 17.28
C TYR A 96 19.26 -5.15 17.32
N THR A 97 19.54 -6.43 17.03
CA THR A 97 20.89 -6.96 16.88
C THR A 97 21.15 -7.35 15.44
N LYS A 98 22.41 -7.44 15.05
CA LYS A 98 22.80 -7.80 13.67
C LYS A 98 22.40 -9.23 13.29
N THR A 99 22.30 -10.10 14.26
CA THR A 99 22.03 -11.53 14.11
C THR A 99 20.55 -11.85 14.00
N SER A 100 19.67 -10.98 14.57
CA SER A 100 18.22 -11.20 14.60
C SER A 100 17.47 -10.20 13.72
N ARG A 101 16.55 -10.72 12.92
CA ARG A 101 15.58 -9.88 12.16
C ARG A 101 14.41 -9.41 13.02
N VAL A 102 14.17 -10.06 14.15
CA VAL A 102 13.10 -9.73 15.09
C VAL A 102 13.72 -9.01 16.27
N PRO A 103 13.20 -7.86 16.71
CA PRO A 103 13.73 -7.16 17.87
C PRO A 103 13.48 -7.96 19.15
N GLN A 104 14.37 -7.81 20.12
CA GLN A 104 14.18 -8.31 21.47
C GLN A 104 13.63 -7.20 22.36
N TYR A 105 12.76 -7.56 23.29
CA TYR A 105 12.13 -6.61 24.20
C TYR A 105 12.58 -6.83 25.62
N VAL A 106 13.06 -5.75 26.24
CA VAL A 106 13.50 -5.73 27.64
C VAL A 106 12.74 -4.64 28.37
N SER A 107 12.09 -5.00 29.47
CA SER A 107 11.39 -4.04 30.32
C SER A 107 12.38 -2.99 30.86
N ALA A 108 12.06 -1.73 30.65
CA ALA A 108 12.85 -0.63 31.19
C ALA A 108 12.60 -0.42 32.72
N VAL A 109 11.63 -1.14 33.32
CA VAL A 109 11.30 -1.06 34.74
C VAL A 109 12.15 -2.03 35.56
N ASP A 110 12.26 -3.29 35.12
CA ASP A 110 12.89 -4.37 35.92
C ASP A 110 13.88 -5.22 35.14
N GLY A 111 14.08 -4.98 33.83
CA GLY A 111 15.01 -5.72 32.98
C GLY A 111 14.50 -7.10 32.55
N HIS A 112 13.22 -7.40 32.74
CA HIS A 112 12.61 -8.63 32.25
C HIS A 112 12.64 -8.68 30.71
N VAL A 113 13.01 -9.84 30.13
CA VAL A 113 13.01 -10.07 28.69
C VAL A 113 11.77 -10.86 28.31
N ASP A 114 10.96 -10.32 27.40
CA ASP A 114 9.75 -11.00 26.94
C ASP A 114 9.64 -10.99 25.42
N PRO A 115 9.80 -12.14 24.76
CA PRO A 115 9.69 -12.26 23.30
C PRO A 115 8.25 -12.05 22.79
N ALA A 116 7.23 -12.11 23.66
CA ALA A 116 5.84 -11.90 23.27
C ALA A 116 5.52 -10.40 23.05
N MET A 117 6.36 -9.50 23.55
CA MET A 117 6.11 -8.05 23.48
C MET A 117 6.08 -7.49 22.05
N ASP A 118 6.74 -8.11 21.09
CA ASP A 118 6.64 -7.67 19.69
C ASP A 118 5.20 -7.80 19.15
N ALA A 119 4.56 -8.92 19.43
CA ALA A 119 3.17 -9.14 19.04
C ALA A 119 2.17 -8.31 19.85
N ALA A 120 2.44 -8.11 21.17
CA ALA A 120 1.64 -7.28 22.04
C ALA A 120 1.66 -5.82 21.57
N TYR A 121 2.85 -5.29 21.29
CA TYR A 121 3.04 -3.95 20.74
C TYR A 121 2.31 -3.75 19.42
N ALA A 122 2.43 -4.72 18.50
CA ALA A 122 1.70 -4.69 17.23
C ALA A 122 0.17 -4.68 17.44
N GLY A 123 -0.33 -5.48 18.40
CA GLY A 123 -1.75 -5.54 18.75
C GLY A 123 -2.27 -4.24 19.32
N GLU A 124 -1.52 -3.60 20.20
CA GLU A 124 -1.86 -2.30 20.76
C GLU A 124 -1.96 -1.21 19.67
N ILE A 125 -0.97 -1.17 18.74
CA ILE A 125 -1.00 -0.25 17.58
C ILE A 125 -2.26 -0.48 16.75
N ALA A 126 -2.60 -1.75 16.45
CA ALA A 126 -3.79 -2.08 15.66
C ALA A 126 -5.08 -1.66 16.36
N THR A 127 -5.21 -1.94 17.67
CA THR A 127 -6.36 -1.56 18.51
C THR A 127 -6.52 -0.04 18.58
N ASN A 128 -5.43 0.69 18.81
CA ASN A 128 -5.44 2.15 18.84
C ASN A 128 -5.85 2.75 17.49
N PHE A 129 -5.36 2.17 16.39
CA PHE A 129 -5.74 2.60 15.04
C PHE A 129 -7.23 2.42 14.77
N LEU A 130 -7.85 1.36 15.29
CA LEU A 130 -9.27 1.05 15.15
C LEU A 130 -10.12 1.61 16.31
N ALA A 131 -9.64 2.67 16.96
CA ALA A 131 -10.35 3.38 18.03
C ALA A 131 -10.82 2.48 19.18
N GLY A 132 -10.00 1.50 19.59
CA GLY A 132 -10.28 0.59 20.69
C GLY A 132 -11.03 -0.68 20.30
N THR A 133 -11.29 -0.90 19.01
CA THR A 133 -11.89 -2.15 18.54
C THR A 133 -10.95 -3.32 18.79
N ALA A 134 -11.46 -4.38 19.42
CA ALA A 134 -10.69 -5.60 19.64
C ALA A 134 -10.27 -6.24 18.30
N VAL A 135 -9.00 -6.62 18.21
CA VAL A 135 -8.43 -7.22 17.01
C VAL A 135 -7.87 -8.60 17.31
N LYS A 136 -7.90 -9.47 16.31
CA LYS A 136 -7.29 -10.80 16.39
C LYS A 136 -6.09 -10.86 15.46
N LYS A 137 -4.91 -11.21 16.01
CA LYS A 137 -3.74 -11.53 15.20
C LYS A 137 -4.02 -12.76 14.36
N THR A 138 -3.90 -12.65 13.05
CA THR A 138 -4.18 -13.73 12.09
C THR A 138 -2.96 -14.18 11.33
N ASP A 139 -1.94 -13.31 11.19
CA ASP A 139 -0.73 -13.68 10.45
C ASP A 139 0.49 -12.83 10.86
N TYR A 140 1.68 -13.31 10.46
CA TYR A 140 2.96 -12.60 10.54
C TYR A 140 3.69 -12.75 9.21
N LEU A 141 3.68 -11.68 8.43
CA LEU A 141 4.21 -11.71 7.06
C LEU A 141 5.70 -11.36 7.04
N THR A 142 6.49 -12.26 6.47
CA THR A 142 7.91 -12.05 6.15
C THR A 142 8.16 -11.90 4.65
N ALA A 143 7.11 -12.04 3.83
CA ALA A 143 7.12 -11.84 2.39
C ALA A 143 5.85 -11.11 1.94
N PHE A 144 5.94 -10.41 0.82
CA PHE A 144 4.76 -9.77 0.19
C PHE A 144 3.83 -10.83 -0.42
N ASN A 145 2.52 -10.51 -0.45
CA ASN A 145 1.49 -11.35 -1.04
C ASN A 145 0.55 -10.52 -1.93
N SER A 146 -0.54 -11.10 -2.41
CA SER A 146 -1.51 -10.42 -3.28
C SER A 146 -2.25 -9.26 -2.62
N GLU A 147 -2.40 -9.29 -1.29
CA GLU A 147 -3.04 -8.21 -0.55
C GLU A 147 -2.01 -7.21 -0.02
N TYR A 148 -0.94 -7.68 0.63
CA TYR A 148 0.16 -6.84 1.11
C TYR A 148 1.29 -6.84 0.09
N ILE A 149 1.18 -5.97 -0.91
CA ILE A 149 2.08 -5.93 -2.07
C ILE A 149 3.34 -5.10 -1.79
N ASN A 150 4.37 -5.26 -2.61
CA ASN A 150 5.68 -4.63 -2.45
C ASN A 150 5.68 -3.09 -2.47
N ILE A 151 4.59 -2.45 -2.87
CA ILE A 151 4.46 -0.98 -2.83
C ILE A 151 4.58 -0.43 -1.40
N PHE A 152 4.23 -1.22 -0.37
CA PHE A 152 4.35 -0.85 1.03
C PHE A 152 5.77 -0.95 1.56
N ARG A 153 6.61 -1.79 0.96
CA ARG A 153 8.07 -1.94 1.18
C ARG A 153 8.53 -2.15 2.61
N ILE A 154 7.65 -2.59 3.51
CA ILE A 154 7.94 -2.79 4.92
C ILE A 154 7.62 -4.24 5.27
N LEU A 155 8.62 -4.98 5.72
CA LEU A 155 8.54 -6.33 6.25
C LEU A 155 9.57 -6.48 7.38
N PRO A 156 9.29 -7.28 8.40
CA PRO A 156 8.06 -8.03 8.61
C PRO A 156 6.89 -7.16 9.10
N VAL A 157 5.66 -7.70 8.98
CA VAL A 157 4.45 -7.06 9.52
C VAL A 157 3.51 -8.08 10.15
N TYR A 158 2.82 -7.67 11.19
CA TYR A 158 1.70 -8.40 11.76
C TYR A 158 0.40 -8.04 11.04
N ARG A 159 -0.43 -9.04 10.77
CA ARG A 159 -1.79 -8.85 10.28
C ARG A 159 -2.78 -9.09 11.40
N PHE A 160 -3.71 -8.16 11.54
CA PHE A 160 -4.82 -8.22 12.48
C PHE A 160 -6.14 -8.08 11.74
N ASP A 161 -7.14 -8.87 12.14
CA ASP A 161 -8.50 -8.82 11.63
C ASP A 161 -9.42 -8.25 12.74
N ALA A 162 -10.27 -7.29 12.38
CA ALA A 162 -11.22 -6.67 13.30
C ALA A 162 -12.48 -7.51 13.54
N GLY A 163 -12.75 -8.52 12.69
CA GLY A 163 -13.94 -9.37 12.79
C GLY A 163 -15.27 -8.65 12.49
N ASP A 164 -15.22 -7.50 11.86
CA ASP A 164 -16.38 -6.71 11.47
C ASP A 164 -17.01 -7.19 10.16
N ALA A 165 -18.18 -6.68 9.81
CA ALA A 165 -18.90 -7.05 8.59
C ALA A 165 -18.15 -6.71 7.30
N LEU A 166 -17.27 -5.70 7.34
CA LEU A 166 -16.43 -5.28 6.23
C LEU A 166 -15.14 -6.09 6.11
N ASP A 167 -14.88 -6.99 7.09
CA ASP A 167 -13.66 -7.79 7.12
C ASP A 167 -12.41 -6.89 7.09
N THR A 168 -12.39 -5.92 8.02
CA THR A 168 -11.32 -4.94 8.14
C THR A 168 -10.04 -5.61 8.63
N ARG A 169 -8.94 -5.36 7.92
CA ARG A 169 -7.61 -5.89 8.17
C ARG A 169 -6.60 -4.76 8.31
N VAL A 170 -5.74 -4.90 9.31
CA VAL A 170 -4.70 -3.92 9.64
C VAL A 170 -3.34 -4.61 9.63
N TYR A 171 -2.38 -4.01 8.95
CA TYR A 171 -0.99 -4.46 8.89
C TYR A 171 -0.10 -3.52 9.68
N VAL A 172 0.61 -4.06 10.65
CA VAL A 172 1.43 -3.29 11.59
C VAL A 172 2.88 -3.69 11.49
N SER A 173 3.76 -2.71 11.34
CA SER A 173 5.21 -2.89 11.50
C SER A 173 5.64 -2.40 12.87
N THR A 174 6.19 -3.28 13.69
CA THR A 174 6.81 -2.91 14.97
C THR A 174 8.12 -2.16 14.78
N THR A 175 8.78 -2.33 13.63
CA THR A 175 9.98 -1.56 13.28
C THR A 175 9.67 -0.06 13.18
N THR A 176 8.60 0.31 12.47
CA THR A 176 8.16 1.70 12.39
C THR A 176 7.28 2.12 13.56
N GLY A 177 6.75 1.15 14.33
CA GLY A 177 5.78 1.40 15.39
C GLY A 177 4.45 1.93 14.87
N SER A 178 4.04 1.56 13.67
CA SER A 178 2.87 2.14 13.01
C SER A 178 2.12 1.16 12.11
N VAL A 179 0.87 1.50 11.82
CA VAL A 179 0.10 0.83 10.76
C VAL A 179 0.68 1.19 9.41
N THR A 180 1.02 0.18 8.62
CA THR A 180 1.56 0.34 7.27
C THR A 180 0.49 0.25 6.19
N ARG A 181 -0.56 -0.53 6.46
CA ARG A 181 -1.72 -0.69 5.58
C ARG A 181 -2.96 -1.03 6.41
N HIS A 182 -4.10 -0.52 6.00
CA HIS A 182 -5.40 -1.06 6.38
C HIS A 182 -6.22 -1.29 5.11
N THR A 183 -7.11 -2.27 5.14
CA THR A 183 -7.96 -2.64 4.00
C THR A 183 -9.24 -3.32 4.50
N ASP A 184 -10.22 -3.39 3.64
CA ASP A 184 -11.51 -4.05 3.84
C ASP A 184 -12.04 -4.63 2.52
N LYS A 185 -13.20 -5.27 2.54
CA LYS A 185 -13.82 -5.85 1.32
C LYS A 185 -14.05 -4.82 0.22
N GLN A 186 -14.47 -3.61 0.58
CA GLN A 186 -14.75 -2.56 -0.41
C GLN A 186 -13.47 -2.07 -1.10
N ARG A 187 -12.41 -1.85 -0.31
CA ARG A 187 -11.09 -1.47 -0.83
C ARG A 187 -10.47 -2.58 -1.67
N GLN A 188 -10.63 -3.84 -1.27
CA GLN A 188 -10.16 -4.98 -2.06
C GLN A 188 -10.91 -5.10 -3.38
N PHE A 189 -12.23 -4.90 -3.38
CA PHE A 189 -13.02 -4.86 -4.61
C PHE A 189 -12.54 -3.76 -5.56
N GLU A 190 -12.42 -2.52 -5.06
CA GLU A 190 -11.93 -1.38 -5.83
C GLU A 190 -10.51 -1.66 -6.39
N ALA A 191 -9.58 -2.09 -5.55
CA ALA A 191 -8.21 -2.40 -5.96
C ALA A 191 -8.16 -3.51 -7.01
N THR A 192 -9.01 -4.53 -6.89
CA THR A 192 -9.11 -5.64 -7.85
C THR A 192 -9.64 -5.16 -9.20
N VAL A 193 -10.72 -4.38 -9.20
CA VAL A 193 -11.28 -3.81 -10.43
C VAL A 193 -10.25 -2.87 -11.10
N PHE A 194 -9.66 -1.97 -10.34
CA PHE A 194 -8.66 -1.06 -10.89
C PHE A 194 -7.43 -1.80 -11.44
N THR A 195 -6.91 -2.77 -10.70
CA THR A 195 -5.74 -3.54 -11.13
C THR A 195 -6.03 -4.35 -12.38
N ASN A 196 -7.17 -5.03 -12.45
CA ASN A 196 -7.47 -5.90 -13.60
C ASN A 196 -7.91 -5.11 -14.83
N PHE A 197 -8.75 -4.10 -14.67
CA PHE A 197 -9.33 -3.39 -15.82
C PHE A 197 -8.54 -2.15 -16.22
N HIS A 198 -7.92 -1.45 -15.29
CA HIS A 198 -7.11 -0.28 -15.63
C HIS A 198 -5.66 -0.63 -15.97
N LYS A 199 -5.08 -1.61 -15.25
CA LYS A 199 -3.68 -2.00 -15.38
C LYS A 199 -3.49 -3.35 -16.09
N LEU A 200 -4.55 -3.99 -16.58
CA LEU A 200 -4.53 -5.34 -17.18
C LEU A 200 -3.82 -6.38 -16.29
N GLY A 201 -4.09 -6.33 -14.98
CA GLY A 201 -3.43 -7.17 -13.97
C GLY A 201 -3.65 -8.67 -14.14
N PHE A 202 -4.65 -9.07 -14.93
CA PHE A 202 -4.88 -10.47 -15.33
C PHE A 202 -3.79 -11.02 -16.29
N ILE A 203 -2.92 -10.16 -16.83
CA ILE A 203 -1.73 -10.58 -17.60
C ILE A 203 -0.57 -10.75 -16.58
N PRO A 204 -0.14 -11.99 -16.27
CA PRO A 204 0.84 -12.21 -15.21
C PRO A 204 2.24 -11.70 -15.56
N ASN A 205 2.66 -11.87 -16.81
CA ASN A 205 3.97 -11.43 -17.27
C ASN A 205 3.99 -9.89 -17.38
N LYS A 206 4.88 -9.26 -16.62
CA LYS A 206 5.00 -7.81 -16.55
C LYS A 206 5.34 -7.19 -17.90
N ASP A 207 6.32 -7.75 -18.62
CA ASP A 207 6.81 -7.17 -19.87
C ASP A 207 5.74 -7.25 -20.96
N THR A 208 5.02 -8.38 -21.04
CA THR A 208 3.88 -8.56 -21.94
C THR A 208 2.77 -7.58 -21.62
N ARG A 209 2.45 -7.41 -20.34
CA ARG A 209 1.42 -6.46 -19.89
C ARG A 209 1.80 -5.03 -20.23
N ASP A 210 3.02 -4.62 -19.94
CA ASP A 210 3.51 -3.27 -20.21
C ASP A 210 3.53 -2.99 -21.71
N LEU A 211 3.90 -3.97 -22.54
CA LEU A 211 3.82 -3.88 -24.00
C LEU A 211 2.38 -3.68 -24.47
N VAL A 212 1.44 -4.50 -24.00
CA VAL A 212 0.01 -4.39 -24.35
C VAL A 212 -0.55 -3.04 -23.95
N LEU A 213 -0.27 -2.59 -22.72
CA LEU A 213 -0.68 -1.26 -22.24
C LEU A 213 -0.12 -0.14 -23.11
N THR A 214 1.15 -0.23 -23.49
CA THR A 214 1.80 0.75 -24.37
C THR A 214 1.13 0.81 -25.74
N VAL A 215 0.89 -0.34 -26.36
CA VAL A 215 0.21 -0.40 -27.67
C VAL A 215 -1.20 0.14 -27.61
N VAL A 216 -1.97 -0.25 -26.61
CA VAL A 216 -3.35 0.20 -26.41
C VAL A 216 -3.39 1.72 -26.17
N THR A 217 -2.55 2.22 -25.26
CA THR A 217 -2.50 3.66 -24.92
C THR A 217 -2.07 4.49 -26.12
N PHE A 218 -1.08 4.01 -26.89
CA PHE A 218 -0.65 4.65 -28.13
C PHE A 218 -1.76 4.66 -29.19
N GLY A 219 -2.51 3.56 -29.34
CA GLY A 219 -3.66 3.49 -30.22
C GLY A 219 -4.75 4.52 -29.86
N VAL A 220 -5.08 4.65 -28.57
CA VAL A 220 -6.01 5.67 -28.07
C VAL A 220 -5.49 7.08 -28.36
N PHE A 221 -4.20 7.34 -28.13
CA PHE A 221 -3.58 8.63 -28.47
C PHE A 221 -3.71 8.95 -29.97
N LEU A 222 -3.46 7.99 -30.86
CA LEU A 222 -3.64 8.18 -32.30
C LEU A 222 -5.11 8.50 -32.66
N VAL A 223 -6.08 7.82 -32.04
CA VAL A 223 -7.51 8.12 -32.24
C VAL A 223 -7.82 9.56 -31.87
N ALA A 224 -7.30 10.05 -30.73
CA ALA A 224 -7.49 11.43 -30.31
C ALA A 224 -6.88 12.43 -31.31
N CYS A 225 -5.65 12.17 -31.78
CA CYS A 225 -4.98 12.99 -32.79
C CYS A 225 -5.78 13.03 -34.12
N LEU A 226 -6.26 11.88 -34.57
CA LEU A 226 -7.10 11.79 -35.78
C LEU A 226 -8.43 12.53 -35.62
N GLY A 227 -9.04 12.48 -34.43
CA GLY A 227 -10.26 13.24 -34.10
C GLY A 227 -10.06 14.75 -34.18
N ILE A 228 -8.96 15.24 -33.60
CA ILE A 228 -8.59 16.66 -33.66
C ILE A 228 -8.33 17.08 -35.11
N ALA A 229 -7.54 16.29 -35.86
CA ALA A 229 -7.25 16.54 -37.25
C ALA A 229 -8.54 16.59 -38.12
N LEU A 230 -9.47 15.67 -37.88
CA LEU A 230 -10.74 15.61 -38.55
C LEU A 230 -11.61 16.85 -38.26
N PHE A 231 -11.63 17.31 -36.99
CA PHE A 231 -12.35 18.52 -36.58
C PHE A 231 -11.88 19.73 -37.39
N PHE A 232 -10.57 19.94 -37.54
CA PHE A 232 -10.05 21.06 -38.32
C PHE A 232 -10.26 20.89 -39.84
N ALA A 233 -10.11 19.65 -40.36
CA ALA A 233 -10.29 19.38 -41.79
C ALA A 233 -11.73 19.49 -42.28
N THR A 234 -12.72 19.43 -41.36
CA THR A 234 -14.15 19.48 -41.70
C THR A 234 -14.82 20.81 -41.30
N ARG A 235 -14.06 21.77 -40.77
CA ARG A 235 -14.61 23.11 -40.45
C ARG A 235 -15.21 23.77 -41.70
N PRO A 236 -16.43 24.31 -41.61
CA PRO A 236 -16.99 25.10 -42.72
C PRO A 236 -16.09 26.31 -42.97
N LYS A 237 -15.70 26.51 -44.25
CA LYS A 237 -15.01 27.72 -44.64
C LYS A 237 -15.97 28.90 -44.34
N LYS A 238 -15.54 29.86 -43.51
CA LYS A 238 -16.26 31.13 -43.41
C LYS A 238 -16.39 31.73 -44.82
N ARG A 239 -17.61 31.89 -45.29
CA ARG A 239 -17.93 32.66 -46.50
C ARG A 239 -17.63 34.12 -46.23
#